data_0792a12478cd8937227cf047e4edfc88
#
_entry.id   0792a12478cd8937227cf047e4edfc88
#
_cell.length_a   1.000
_cell.length_b   1.000
_cell.length_c   1.000
_cell.angle_alpha   90.00
_cell.angle_beta   90.00
_cell.angle_gamma   90.00
#
_symmetry.space_group_name_H-M   'P 1'
#
loop_
_entity.id
_entity.type
_entity.pdbx_description
1 polymer ?
#
loop_
_entity_poly.entity_id
_entity_poly.type
_entity_poly.pdbx_seq_one_letter_code
_entity_poly.pdbx_strand_id
1 'polypeptide(L)'
;VCTKTTVYEADQVLVAAGYASRFLTQTVGIDVPMREELIEALVTEAEPKMFPQMLGTADADFYGHQTNHGSFVFGGATGMESTVLDNGTNRTSSLTAPCICRGIMKYVPKLADAKIVRTWAGYEDLSIDGIPVISKVEEVPGLLLACGFTGHGFGISPVVGQLLAQLAAGETPMLSLQEFRYDRFHAAI
;
A
#
# COMPACT_ATOMS: atom_id res chain seq x y z
N VAL A 1 -11.35 -4.20 21.54
CA VAL A 1 -10.46 -4.98 20.67
C VAL A 1 -9.87 -6.12 21.49
N CYS A 2 -10.00 -7.35 20.98
CA CYS A 2 -9.47 -8.54 21.63
C CYS A 2 -8.19 -8.99 20.93
N THR A 3 -7.15 -9.23 21.71
CA THR A 3 -5.93 -9.90 21.28
C THR A 3 -5.84 -11.29 21.90
N LYS A 4 -4.80 -12.04 21.61
CA LYS A 4 -4.57 -13.35 22.24
C LYS A 4 -4.38 -13.28 23.76
N THR A 5 -3.96 -12.13 24.27
CA THR A 5 -3.55 -11.97 25.69
C THR A 5 -4.32 -10.88 26.44
N THR A 6 -4.99 -9.97 25.74
CA THR A 6 -5.54 -8.75 26.38
C THR A 6 -6.79 -8.29 25.63
N VAL A 7 -7.73 -7.73 26.38
CA VAL A 7 -8.89 -7.01 25.85
C VAL A 7 -8.68 -5.51 26.08
N TYR A 8 -8.85 -4.71 25.05
CA TYR A 8 -8.81 -3.25 25.10
C TYR A 8 -10.22 -2.71 24.91
N GLU A 9 -10.65 -1.86 25.81
CA GLU A 9 -11.91 -1.10 25.72
C GLU A 9 -11.60 0.33 25.29
N ALA A 10 -12.36 0.88 24.37
CA ALA A 10 -12.22 2.24 23.86
C ALA A 10 -13.56 2.72 23.28
N ASP A 11 -13.80 4.02 23.34
CA ASP A 11 -15.00 4.65 22.77
C ASP A 11 -14.95 4.63 21.22
N GLN A 12 -13.74 4.62 20.67
CA GLN A 12 -13.52 4.57 19.23
C GLN A 12 -12.38 3.61 18.88
N VAL A 13 -12.50 2.98 17.70
CA VAL A 13 -11.49 2.10 17.15
C VAL A 13 -11.20 2.53 15.72
N LEU A 14 -9.94 2.83 15.42
CA LEU A 14 -9.48 3.09 14.06
C LEU A 14 -8.80 1.84 13.49
N VAL A 15 -9.34 1.31 12.40
CA VAL A 15 -8.74 0.21 11.65
C VAL A 15 -7.90 0.80 10.50
N ALA A 16 -6.58 0.69 10.64
CA ALA A 16 -5.59 1.12 9.66
C ALA A 16 -4.51 0.02 9.49
N ALA A 17 -4.96 -1.20 9.18
CA ALA A 17 -4.15 -2.40 9.19
C ALA A 17 -3.72 -2.87 7.78
N GLY A 18 -3.73 -1.95 6.79
CA GLY A 18 -3.42 -2.28 5.40
C GLY A 18 -4.33 -3.39 4.88
N TYR A 19 -3.77 -4.37 4.18
CA TYR A 19 -4.52 -5.50 3.63
C TYR A 19 -5.29 -6.31 4.69
N ALA A 20 -4.83 -6.33 5.92
CA ALA A 20 -5.52 -7.03 7.00
C ALA A 20 -6.80 -6.32 7.49
N SER A 21 -7.04 -5.07 7.06
CA SER A 21 -8.21 -4.30 7.49
C SER A 21 -9.52 -5.00 7.14
N ARG A 22 -9.64 -5.59 5.95
CA ARG A 22 -10.82 -6.34 5.52
C ARG A 22 -11.18 -7.48 6.48
N PHE A 23 -10.17 -8.27 6.88
CA PHE A 23 -10.39 -9.39 7.80
C PHE A 23 -10.85 -8.90 9.19
N LEU A 24 -10.29 -7.79 9.65
CA LEU A 24 -10.68 -7.18 10.93
C LEU A 24 -12.11 -6.65 10.87
N THR A 25 -12.48 -5.94 9.83
CA THR A 25 -13.83 -5.36 9.70
C THR A 25 -14.90 -6.44 9.52
N GLN A 26 -14.59 -7.55 8.85
CA GLN A 26 -15.49 -8.70 8.74
C GLN A 26 -15.86 -9.32 10.09
N THR A 27 -14.99 -9.20 11.12
CA THR A 27 -15.31 -9.67 12.48
C THR A 27 -16.48 -8.92 13.13
N VAL A 28 -16.81 -7.74 12.62
CA VAL A 28 -17.94 -6.92 13.07
C VAL A 28 -19.04 -6.77 12.00
N GLY A 29 -18.99 -7.64 10.99
CA GLY A 29 -20.02 -7.70 9.93
C GLY A 29 -19.86 -6.66 8.81
N ILE A 30 -18.71 -5.96 8.75
CA ILE A 30 -18.42 -4.96 7.72
C ILE A 30 -17.45 -5.57 6.69
N ASP A 31 -17.86 -5.61 5.43
CA ASP A 31 -16.98 -6.00 4.32
C ASP A 31 -16.54 -4.76 3.54
N VAL A 32 -15.24 -4.51 3.53
CA VAL A 32 -14.62 -3.46 2.69
C VAL A 32 -14.00 -4.16 1.49
N PRO A 33 -14.54 -3.96 0.27
CA PRO A 33 -14.07 -4.67 -0.90
C PRO A 33 -12.65 -4.26 -1.28
N MET A 34 -11.69 -5.09 -0.89
CA MET A 34 -10.26 -4.94 -1.19
C MET A 34 -9.68 -6.28 -1.62
N ARG A 35 -8.61 -6.24 -2.37
CA ARG A 35 -7.77 -7.38 -2.69
C ARG A 35 -6.35 -7.15 -2.19
N GLU A 36 -5.66 -8.23 -1.94
CA GLU A 36 -4.23 -8.23 -1.65
C GLU A 36 -3.46 -8.35 -2.96
N GLU A 37 -2.35 -7.63 -3.07
CA GLU A 37 -1.41 -7.83 -4.15
C GLU A 37 0.00 -7.85 -3.60
N LEU A 38 0.78 -8.87 -3.96
CA LEU A 38 2.16 -8.99 -3.55
C LEU A 38 3.03 -8.13 -4.46
N ILE A 39 3.55 -7.06 -3.90
CA ILE A 39 4.47 -6.15 -4.60
C ILE A 39 5.90 -6.46 -4.19
N GLU A 40 6.78 -6.47 -5.17
CA GLU A 40 8.17 -6.83 -4.96
C GLU A 40 9.10 -5.65 -5.31
N ALA A 41 10.23 -5.59 -4.62
CA ALA A 41 11.21 -4.55 -4.82
C ALA A 41 12.64 -5.09 -4.65
N LEU A 42 13.61 -4.31 -5.14
CA LEU A 42 15.03 -4.59 -4.97
C LEU A 42 15.81 -3.31 -4.63
N VAL A 43 16.99 -3.52 -4.09
CA VAL A 43 17.96 -2.43 -3.87
C VAL A 43 19.33 -2.83 -4.42
N THR A 44 20.02 -1.86 -5.04
CA THR A 44 21.36 -2.03 -5.56
C THR A 44 22.43 -1.68 -4.51
N GLU A 45 23.69 -2.00 -4.78
CA GLU A 45 24.83 -1.35 -4.14
C GLU A 45 24.79 0.16 -4.39
N ALA A 46 25.62 0.91 -3.65
CA ALA A 46 25.71 2.35 -3.84
C ALA A 46 26.38 2.69 -5.17
N GLU A 47 25.79 3.59 -5.91
CA GLU A 47 26.25 4.11 -7.19
C GLU A 47 26.54 5.61 -7.07
N PRO A 48 27.37 6.17 -7.93
CA PRO A 48 27.54 7.61 -8.02
C PRO A 48 26.22 8.35 -8.17
N LYS A 49 26.11 9.55 -7.60
CA LYS A 49 24.87 10.35 -7.69
C LYS A 49 24.53 10.65 -9.13
N MET A 50 23.32 10.28 -9.54
CA MET A 50 22.81 10.47 -10.89
C MET A 50 21.70 11.53 -10.92
N PHE A 51 20.65 11.36 -10.12
CA PHE A 51 19.50 12.27 -10.09
C PHE A 51 18.78 12.18 -8.72
N PRO A 52 18.11 13.27 -8.32
CA PRO A 52 17.37 13.29 -7.06
C PRO A 52 15.88 12.90 -7.23
N GLN A 53 15.38 12.76 -8.45
CA GLN A 53 13.97 12.53 -8.71
C GLN A 53 13.58 11.07 -8.46
N MET A 54 12.34 10.88 -8.05
CA MET A 54 11.67 9.60 -8.15
C MET A 54 11.21 9.39 -9.59
N LEU A 55 11.44 8.20 -10.11
CA LEU A 55 11.04 7.80 -11.46
C LEU A 55 9.83 6.90 -11.39
N GLY A 56 8.97 7.01 -12.38
CA GLY A 56 7.88 6.07 -12.66
C GLY A 56 7.62 6.04 -14.14
N THR A 57 7.08 4.95 -14.64
CA THR A 57 6.78 4.76 -16.06
C THR A 57 5.31 4.45 -16.25
N ALA A 58 4.70 5.02 -17.28
CA ALA A 58 3.29 4.81 -17.58
C ALA A 58 3.01 3.50 -18.32
N ASP A 59 4.02 2.95 -18.99
CA ASP A 59 3.91 1.77 -19.88
C ASP A 59 4.57 0.52 -19.31
N ALA A 60 5.18 0.64 -18.16
CA ALA A 60 5.77 -0.48 -17.44
C ALA A 60 5.67 -0.20 -15.94
N ASP A 61 5.27 -1.20 -15.20
CA ASP A 61 5.22 -1.14 -13.75
C ASP A 61 6.64 -1.12 -13.17
N PHE A 62 7.28 0.02 -13.35
CA PHE A 62 8.64 0.30 -12.93
C PHE A 62 8.68 1.66 -12.27
N TYR A 63 9.11 1.70 -11.04
CA TYR A 63 9.30 2.93 -10.28
C TYR A 63 10.50 2.80 -9.34
N GLY A 64 11.05 3.93 -8.93
CA GLY A 64 12.13 3.94 -7.96
C GLY A 64 12.88 5.25 -7.90
N HIS A 65 13.88 5.29 -7.04
CA HIS A 65 14.70 6.47 -6.81
C HIS A 65 16.10 6.08 -6.34
N GLN A 66 17.02 7.04 -6.43
CA GLN A 66 18.31 6.93 -5.80
C GLN A 66 18.25 7.50 -4.38
N THR A 67 18.66 6.70 -3.41
CA THR A 67 18.72 7.12 -2.01
C THR A 67 19.85 8.14 -1.77
N ASN A 68 19.86 8.78 -0.62
CA ASN A 68 20.94 9.70 -0.24
C ASN A 68 22.30 8.99 -0.12
N HIS A 69 22.29 7.69 0.18
CA HIS A 69 23.51 6.88 0.27
C HIS A 69 24.03 6.37 -1.09
N GLY A 70 23.29 6.63 -2.17
CA GLY A 70 23.67 6.24 -3.53
C GLY A 70 23.02 4.98 -4.04
N SER A 71 22.48 4.11 -3.21
CA SER A 71 21.75 2.91 -3.66
C SER A 71 20.50 3.28 -4.41
N PHE A 72 20.15 2.51 -5.43
CA PHE A 72 18.85 2.60 -6.07
C PHE A 72 17.89 1.62 -5.46
N VAL A 73 16.67 2.08 -5.19
CA VAL A 73 15.52 1.25 -4.79
C VAL A 73 14.54 1.25 -5.95
N PHE A 74 14.25 0.08 -6.47
CA PHE A 74 13.30 -0.12 -7.56
C PHE A 74 12.23 -1.13 -7.17
N GLY A 75 11.01 -0.83 -7.55
CA GLY A 75 9.88 -1.72 -7.50
C GLY A 75 9.18 -1.76 -8.85
N GLY A 76 8.26 -2.69 -8.98
CA GLY A 76 7.47 -2.82 -10.19
C GLY A 76 6.78 -4.17 -10.26
N ALA A 77 5.79 -4.25 -11.15
CA ALA A 77 5.16 -5.50 -11.49
C ALA A 77 6.07 -6.33 -12.40
N THR A 78 5.99 -7.64 -12.25
CA THR A 78 6.73 -8.56 -13.10
C THR A 78 5.97 -8.85 -14.39
N GLY A 79 4.67 -8.52 -14.44
CA GLY A 79 3.74 -8.93 -15.47
C GLY A 79 3.34 -10.41 -15.37
N MET A 80 3.73 -11.05 -14.28
CA MET A 80 3.51 -12.48 -14.01
C MET A 80 2.89 -12.74 -12.62
N GLU A 81 2.29 -11.73 -12.03
CA GLU A 81 1.72 -11.78 -10.67
C GLU A 81 0.67 -12.89 -10.54
N SER A 82 -0.09 -13.12 -11.62
CA SER A 82 -1.08 -14.20 -11.65
C SER A 82 -0.49 -15.61 -11.66
N THR A 83 0.81 -15.75 -11.95
CA THR A 83 1.52 -17.04 -11.99
C THR A 83 2.36 -17.28 -10.74
N VAL A 84 2.58 -16.24 -9.95
CA VAL A 84 3.22 -16.38 -8.64
C VAL A 84 2.18 -16.94 -7.69
N LEU A 85 2.37 -18.19 -7.28
CA LEU A 85 1.50 -18.84 -6.30
C LEU A 85 1.65 -18.09 -4.97
N ASP A 86 0.60 -17.39 -4.57
CA ASP A 86 0.51 -16.85 -3.22
C ASP A 86 0.38 -18.03 -2.26
N ASN A 87 1.46 -18.34 -1.59
CA ASN A 87 1.50 -19.39 -0.55
C ASN A 87 1.39 -18.78 0.87
N GLY A 88 0.89 -17.55 0.97
CA GLY A 88 0.74 -16.84 2.25
C GLY A 88 2.07 -16.36 2.85
N THR A 89 3.12 -16.27 2.05
CA THR A 89 4.43 -15.79 2.50
C THR A 89 4.86 -14.55 1.74
N ASN A 90 5.28 -13.52 2.46
CA ASN A 90 5.88 -12.30 1.88
C ASN A 90 7.29 -12.59 1.33
N ARG A 91 7.37 -13.47 0.34
CA ARG A 91 8.65 -13.87 -0.25
C ARG A 91 8.73 -13.40 -1.70
N THR A 92 9.90 -12.91 -2.07
CA THR A 92 10.21 -12.61 -3.46
C THR A 92 10.27 -13.89 -4.28
N SER A 93 9.85 -13.78 -5.53
CA SER A 93 9.97 -14.87 -6.50
C SER A 93 11.32 -14.80 -7.24
N SER A 94 11.69 -15.89 -7.91
CA SER A 94 12.84 -15.93 -8.82
C SER A 94 12.67 -15.05 -10.07
N LEU A 95 11.45 -14.53 -10.31
CA LEU A 95 11.11 -13.69 -11.45
C LEU A 95 11.31 -12.20 -11.16
N THR A 96 11.21 -11.78 -9.90
CA THR A 96 11.20 -10.37 -9.49
C THR A 96 12.44 -9.62 -9.93
N ALA A 97 13.60 -10.04 -9.46
CA ALA A 97 14.84 -9.33 -9.77
C ALA A 97 15.10 -9.26 -11.28
N PRO A 98 15.00 -10.36 -12.07
CA PRO A 98 15.14 -10.29 -13.52
C PRO A 98 14.15 -9.34 -14.21
N CYS A 99 12.90 -9.29 -13.77
CA CYS A 99 11.89 -8.41 -14.37
C CYS A 99 12.16 -6.94 -14.08
N ILE A 100 12.42 -6.60 -12.80
CA ILE A 100 12.79 -5.24 -12.41
C ILE A 100 14.10 -4.80 -13.08
N CYS A 101 15.10 -5.67 -13.15
CA CYS A 101 16.37 -5.38 -13.83
C CYS A 101 16.19 -5.11 -15.33
N ARG A 102 15.23 -5.77 -15.97
CA ARG A 102 14.89 -5.45 -17.36
C ARG A 102 14.36 -4.01 -17.49
N GLY A 103 13.51 -3.58 -16.56
CA GLY A 103 13.06 -2.18 -16.47
C GLY A 103 14.23 -1.23 -16.24
N ILE A 104 15.14 -1.56 -15.31
CA ILE A 104 16.35 -0.77 -15.05
C ILE A 104 17.16 -0.60 -16.33
N MET A 105 17.47 -1.66 -17.04
CA MET A 105 18.26 -1.60 -18.26
C MET A 105 17.58 -0.80 -19.36
N LYS A 106 16.24 -0.84 -19.43
CA LYS A 106 15.48 -0.07 -20.41
C LYS A 106 15.52 1.44 -20.13
N TYR A 107 15.34 1.84 -18.87
CA TYR A 107 15.14 3.25 -18.50
C TYR A 107 16.38 3.93 -17.92
N VAL A 108 17.25 3.16 -17.27
CA VAL A 108 18.51 3.65 -16.67
C VAL A 108 19.66 2.74 -17.04
N PRO A 109 20.04 2.68 -18.36
CA PRO A 109 21.01 1.70 -18.84
C PRO A 109 22.40 1.80 -18.19
N LYS A 110 22.73 2.93 -17.58
CA LYS A 110 23.98 3.08 -16.80
C LYS A 110 24.05 2.17 -15.56
N LEU A 111 22.93 1.59 -15.15
CA LEU A 111 22.87 0.67 -14.01
C LEU A 111 22.93 -0.81 -14.45
N ALA A 112 23.28 -1.10 -15.70
CA ALA A 112 23.34 -2.47 -16.20
C ALA A 112 24.30 -3.36 -15.40
N ASP A 113 25.38 -2.78 -14.86
CA ASP A 113 26.41 -3.48 -14.09
C ASP A 113 26.20 -3.36 -12.56
N ALA A 114 25.20 -2.61 -12.11
CA ALA A 114 24.92 -2.45 -10.69
C ALA A 114 24.51 -3.78 -10.05
N LYS A 115 25.10 -4.08 -8.88
CA LYS A 115 24.81 -5.32 -8.17
C LYS A 115 23.58 -5.18 -7.30
N ILE A 116 22.71 -6.17 -7.38
CA ILE A 116 21.55 -6.27 -6.49
C ILE A 116 22.02 -6.83 -5.15
N VAL A 117 21.78 -6.08 -4.09
CA VAL A 117 22.19 -6.51 -2.73
C VAL A 117 21.03 -7.09 -1.94
N ARG A 118 19.79 -6.77 -2.29
CA ARG A 118 18.60 -7.29 -1.60
C ARG A 118 17.35 -7.19 -2.47
N THR A 119 16.45 -8.17 -2.30
CA THR A 119 15.06 -8.12 -2.74
C THR A 119 14.14 -8.30 -1.54
N TRP A 120 12.93 -7.76 -1.59
CA TRP A 120 11.87 -8.00 -0.60
C TRP A 120 10.51 -7.90 -1.26
N ALA A 121 9.50 -8.36 -0.54
CA ALA A 121 8.11 -8.30 -0.97
C ALA A 121 7.22 -7.87 0.18
N GLY A 122 6.06 -7.29 -0.13
CA GLY A 122 5.03 -6.91 0.82
C GLY A 122 3.67 -6.91 0.15
N TYR A 123 2.63 -7.15 0.94
CA TYR A 123 1.26 -7.05 0.47
C TYR A 123 0.78 -5.60 0.51
N GLU A 124 0.16 -5.18 -0.57
CA GLU A 124 -0.59 -3.94 -0.67
C GLU A 124 -2.09 -4.20 -0.56
N ASP A 125 -2.80 -3.22 -0.03
CA ASP A 125 -4.25 -3.19 0.07
C ASP A 125 -4.85 -2.44 -1.12
N LEU A 126 -5.34 -3.16 -2.08
CA LEU A 126 -5.93 -2.58 -3.28
C LEU A 126 -7.44 -2.46 -3.11
N SER A 127 -7.97 -1.24 -3.04
CA SER A 127 -9.40 -1.01 -3.17
C SER A 127 -9.86 -1.42 -4.56
N ILE A 128 -11.05 -2.03 -4.68
CA ILE A 128 -11.55 -2.51 -5.97
C ILE A 128 -11.81 -1.40 -6.98
N ASP A 129 -11.99 -0.16 -6.52
CA ASP A 129 -12.17 1.04 -7.35
C ASP A 129 -10.93 1.93 -7.40
N GLY A 130 -9.84 1.54 -6.74
CA GLY A 130 -8.59 2.30 -6.68
C GLY A 130 -8.63 3.52 -5.75
N ILE A 131 -9.75 3.77 -5.06
CA ILE A 131 -9.94 4.92 -4.15
C ILE A 131 -9.83 4.43 -2.71
N PRO A 132 -9.04 5.06 -1.83
CA PRO A 132 -8.95 4.65 -0.44
C PRO A 132 -10.26 4.80 0.32
N VAL A 133 -10.40 4.06 1.40
CA VAL A 133 -11.49 4.20 2.37
C VAL A 133 -10.98 5.00 3.55
N ILE A 134 -11.59 6.17 3.79
CA ILE A 134 -11.34 7.04 4.95
C ILE A 134 -12.72 7.46 5.47
N SER A 135 -13.25 6.72 6.45
CA SER A 135 -14.68 6.79 6.77
C SER A 135 -14.98 6.43 8.20
N LYS A 136 -16.08 7.01 8.73
CA LYS A 136 -16.83 6.40 9.83
C LYS A 136 -17.66 5.25 9.28
N VAL A 137 -18.00 4.31 10.14
CA VAL A 137 -18.92 3.20 9.85
C VAL A 137 -20.19 3.42 10.66
N GLU A 138 -21.25 3.81 10.00
CA GLU A 138 -22.51 4.18 10.67
C GLU A 138 -23.16 2.98 11.38
N GLU A 139 -23.01 1.78 10.82
CA GLU A 139 -23.57 0.53 11.36
C GLU A 139 -22.83 0.05 12.62
N VAL A 140 -21.61 0.53 12.83
CA VAL A 140 -20.76 0.22 14.00
C VAL A 140 -20.29 1.52 14.62
N PRO A 141 -21.09 2.16 15.48
CA PRO A 141 -20.73 3.43 16.11
C PRO A 141 -19.37 3.37 16.79
N GLY A 142 -18.52 4.37 16.52
CA GLY A 142 -17.15 4.43 17.03
C GLY A 142 -16.10 3.71 16.14
N LEU A 143 -16.51 3.03 15.08
CA LEU A 143 -15.55 2.45 14.13
C LEU A 143 -15.16 3.46 13.06
N LEU A 144 -13.85 3.61 12.84
CA LEU A 144 -13.23 4.44 11.82
C LEU A 144 -12.33 3.55 10.94
N LEU A 145 -12.31 3.84 9.65
CA LEU A 145 -11.54 3.08 8.66
C LEU A 145 -10.53 3.97 7.94
N ALA A 146 -9.33 3.43 7.72
CA ALA A 146 -8.30 3.98 6.86
C ALA A 146 -7.56 2.84 6.16
N CYS A 147 -8.01 2.46 4.97
CA CYS A 147 -7.48 1.31 4.25
C CYS A 147 -7.75 1.40 2.74
N GLY A 148 -7.24 0.45 1.97
CA GLY A 148 -7.42 0.41 0.52
C GLY A 148 -6.64 1.49 -0.22
N PHE A 149 -5.45 1.83 0.25
CA PHE A 149 -4.67 2.95 -0.27
C PHE A 149 -4.01 2.70 -1.63
N THR A 150 -4.06 1.50 -2.12
CA THR A 150 -3.67 1.14 -3.50
C THR A 150 -2.26 1.65 -3.86
N GLY A 151 -1.28 1.38 -2.97
CA GLY A 151 0.12 1.78 -3.13
C GLY A 151 0.45 3.25 -2.82
N HIS A 152 -0.53 4.11 -2.57
CA HIS A 152 -0.33 5.57 -2.40
C HIS A 152 -0.35 6.03 -0.94
N GLY A 153 -0.61 5.14 0.01
CA GLY A 153 -0.88 5.48 1.41
C GLY A 153 0.24 6.22 2.11
N PHE A 154 1.51 5.86 1.85
CA PHE A 154 2.65 6.50 2.50
C PHE A 154 2.72 8.00 2.20
N GLY A 155 2.57 8.38 0.93
CA GLY A 155 2.68 9.79 0.49
C GLY A 155 1.59 10.69 1.07
N ILE A 156 0.39 10.17 1.28
CA ILE A 156 -0.76 10.94 1.78
C ILE A 156 -1.01 10.75 3.29
N SER A 157 -0.23 9.90 3.96
CA SER A 157 -0.43 9.56 5.39
C SER A 157 -0.53 10.78 6.34
N PRO A 158 0.23 11.88 6.17
CA PRO A 158 0.11 13.02 7.08
C PRO A 158 -1.27 13.69 7.02
N VAL A 159 -1.81 13.91 5.83
CA VAL A 159 -3.13 14.52 5.67
C VAL A 159 -4.24 13.55 6.10
N VAL A 160 -4.11 12.28 5.79
CA VAL A 160 -5.06 11.25 6.23
C VAL A 160 -5.10 11.18 7.75
N GLY A 161 -3.95 11.20 8.42
CA GLY A 161 -3.88 11.24 9.89
C GLY A 161 -4.61 12.44 10.48
N GLN A 162 -4.47 13.63 9.89
CA GLN A 162 -5.18 14.83 10.31
C GLN A 162 -6.69 14.71 10.11
N LEU A 163 -7.15 14.21 8.95
CA LEU A 163 -8.57 14.00 8.66
C LEU A 163 -9.22 13.01 9.62
N LEU A 164 -8.51 11.91 9.94
CA LEU A 164 -8.97 10.91 10.91
C LEU A 164 -9.04 11.47 12.33
N ALA A 165 -8.07 12.29 12.72
CA ALA A 165 -8.11 12.97 14.03
C ALA A 165 -9.32 13.89 14.14
N GLN A 166 -9.63 14.66 13.10
CA GLN A 166 -10.84 15.50 13.05
C GLN A 166 -12.12 14.66 13.13
N LEU A 167 -12.19 13.55 12.38
CA LEU A 167 -13.33 12.63 12.45
C LEU A 167 -13.51 12.05 13.87
N ALA A 168 -12.42 11.63 14.49
CA ALA A 168 -12.44 11.08 15.85
C ALA A 168 -12.87 12.12 16.89
N ALA A 169 -12.43 13.37 16.73
CA ALA A 169 -12.84 14.48 17.60
C ALA A 169 -14.29 14.96 17.35
N GLY A 170 -14.97 14.43 16.34
CA GLY A 170 -16.31 14.90 15.93
C GLY A 170 -16.30 16.25 15.22
N GLU A 171 -15.14 16.68 14.74
CA GLU A 171 -14.97 17.90 13.96
C GLU A 171 -15.30 17.66 12.48
N THR A 172 -15.58 18.75 11.76
CA THR A 172 -15.70 18.68 10.31
C THR A 172 -14.31 18.57 9.68
N PRO A 173 -14.03 17.51 8.90
CA PRO A 173 -12.75 17.38 8.24
C PRO A 173 -12.44 18.56 7.29
N MET A 174 -11.18 18.99 7.25
CA MET A 174 -10.71 20.09 6.40
C MET A 174 -10.87 19.85 4.90
N LEU A 175 -11.02 18.60 4.49
CA LEU A 175 -11.32 18.17 3.13
C LEU A 175 -12.57 17.30 3.12
N SER A 176 -13.33 17.34 2.04
CA SER A 176 -14.47 16.44 1.86
C SER A 176 -13.99 14.99 1.80
N LEU A 177 -14.64 14.13 2.57
CA LEU A 177 -14.42 12.69 2.56
C LEU A 177 -15.54 11.91 1.86
N GLN A 178 -16.42 12.60 1.12
CA GLN A 178 -17.59 11.99 0.48
C GLN A 178 -17.22 10.83 -0.45
N GLU A 179 -16.16 11.02 -1.26
CA GLU A 179 -15.68 10.03 -2.21
C GLU A 179 -14.93 8.85 -1.53
N PHE A 180 -14.53 9.03 -0.27
CA PHE A 180 -13.75 8.06 0.50
C PHE A 180 -14.59 7.23 1.46
N ARG A 181 -15.91 7.41 1.45
CA ARG A 181 -16.83 6.65 2.31
C ARG A 181 -16.81 5.17 1.94
N TYR A 182 -16.87 4.29 2.95
CA TYR A 182 -16.90 2.85 2.72
C TYR A 182 -18.23 2.37 2.12
N ASP A 183 -19.34 3.04 2.45
CA ASP A 183 -20.70 2.72 1.98
C ASP A 183 -20.94 3.04 0.49
N ARG A 184 -19.98 3.69 -0.19
CA ARG A 184 -20.04 3.87 -1.66
C ARG A 184 -20.12 2.54 -2.40
N PHE A 185 -19.66 1.46 -1.78
CA PHE A 185 -19.77 0.12 -2.37
C PHE A 185 -21.17 -0.50 -2.23
N HIS A 186 -22.04 0.02 -1.35
CA HIS A 186 -23.40 -0.47 -1.17
C HIS A 186 -24.33 -0.09 -2.32
N ALA A 187 -24.02 0.94 -3.07
CA ALA A 187 -24.81 1.40 -4.21
C ALA A 187 -24.55 0.61 -5.52
N ALA A 188 -23.61 -0.35 -5.49
CA ALA A 188 -23.17 -1.11 -6.67
C ALA A 188 -23.70 -2.55 -6.73
N ILE A 189 -24.72 -2.90 -5.89
CA ILE A 189 -25.38 -4.22 -5.87
C ILE A 189 -26.77 -4.10 -6.49
#